data_9bd88dc04e9e860a53d42a0d8c3d9234
#
_entry.id   9bd88dc04e9e860a53d42a0d8c3d9234
#
_cell.length_a   1.000
_cell.length_b   1.000
_cell.length_c   1.000
_cell.angle_alpha   90.00
_cell.angle_beta   90.00
_cell.angle_gamma   90.00
#
_symmetry.space_group_name_H-M   'P 1'
#
loop_
_entity.id
_entity.type
_entity.pdbx_description
1 polymer ?
#
loop_
_entity_poly.entity_id
_entity_poly.type
_entity_poly.pdbx_seq_one_letter_code
_entity_poly.pdbx_strand_id
1 'polypeptide(L)'
;RILPYGYLDLWINTFHGFCERILREHALDIGLPSDFRVLSATEQWMMLKQNFALFALDYYRPLGNPTKFITELLKHFSRLKDENITPDEYLEYANGLLAAGDQALSGAPGKGAEDDDLSMEAGRYRELVGAYQTYNKLLLDNSCLDFGDLILYTLKLFHQRPNILKYYRRQFTYIMVDEFQDTNWAQYELVKLLAAPANNLMAVGDDDQAIYRFRGASLANIMQFKDDFPEAVEIILTDNYRSRQDILDISHNFIRHNDPNRLEDRLAINKSLRAQGKEALKGLPPAFYLLESQEEELSFVAERILAIYQRQEKTNAGAAWSDFAILARSNDTADLFVKELSRRGIPNQFVSLRGLYYKPIILDCLAYLRLLDNYHESSALFRVLNLEPFKISHAD
;
A
#
# COMPACT_ATOMS: atom_id res chain seq x y z
N ARG A 1 -4.45 8.34 -26.73
CA ARG A 1 -4.15 7.21 -27.66
C ARG A 1 -2.88 7.54 -28.43
N ILE A 2 -1.73 7.12 -27.92
CA ILE A 2 -0.41 7.45 -28.51
C ILE A 2 0.17 6.22 -29.26
N LEU A 3 -0.42 5.05 -29.09
CA LEU A 3 0.13 3.81 -29.64
C LEU A 3 -0.46 3.48 -31.02
N PRO A 4 0.39 3.05 -31.99
CA PRO A 4 -0.08 2.60 -33.29
C PRO A 4 -1.00 1.39 -33.14
N TYR A 5 -1.98 1.30 -34.03
CA TYR A 5 -2.90 0.17 -34.10
C TYR A 5 -2.10 -1.12 -34.39
N GLY A 6 -2.19 -2.12 -33.50
CA GLY A 6 -1.52 -3.42 -33.69
C GLY A 6 -0.39 -3.75 -32.70
N TYR A 7 -0.06 -2.87 -31.76
CA TYR A 7 0.90 -3.21 -30.69
C TYR A 7 0.21 -4.07 -29.64
N LEU A 8 0.46 -5.36 -29.69
CA LEU A 8 -0.17 -6.37 -28.81
C LEU A 8 0.67 -6.72 -27.58
N ASP A 9 1.94 -6.34 -27.54
CA ASP A 9 2.86 -6.73 -26.44
C ASP A 9 3.46 -5.51 -25.74
N LEU A 10 2.62 -4.84 -24.95
CA LEU A 10 3.03 -3.73 -24.10
C LEU A 10 3.44 -4.24 -22.72
N TRP A 11 4.62 -3.81 -22.27
CA TRP A 11 5.12 -4.05 -20.93
C TRP A 11 4.95 -2.79 -20.06
N ILE A 12 3.70 -2.31 -19.95
CA ILE A 12 3.30 -1.27 -19.01
C ILE A 12 2.53 -1.97 -17.90
N ASN A 13 3.16 -2.15 -16.77
CA ASN A 13 2.66 -2.94 -15.66
C ASN A 13 3.03 -2.31 -14.33
N THR A 14 2.33 -2.70 -13.26
CA THR A 14 2.85 -2.57 -11.90
C THR A 14 4.01 -3.57 -11.71
N PHE A 15 4.87 -3.36 -10.71
CA PHE A 15 5.94 -4.30 -10.39
C PHE A 15 5.43 -5.73 -10.22
N HIS A 16 4.36 -5.91 -9.46
CA HIS A 16 3.76 -7.23 -9.23
C HIS A 16 3.22 -7.86 -10.52
N GLY A 17 2.51 -7.09 -11.36
CA GLY A 17 2.02 -7.58 -12.65
C GLY A 17 3.13 -7.96 -13.61
N PHE A 18 4.24 -7.22 -13.61
CA PHE A 18 5.44 -7.54 -14.36
C PHE A 18 6.07 -8.86 -13.88
N CYS A 19 6.25 -9.00 -12.58
CA CYS A 19 6.82 -10.21 -11.97
C CYS A 19 5.92 -11.42 -12.17
N GLU A 20 4.61 -11.28 -11.99
CA GLU A 20 3.66 -12.36 -12.21
C GLU A 20 3.73 -12.88 -13.65
N ARG A 21 3.77 -11.98 -14.63
CA ARG A 21 3.89 -12.36 -16.04
C ARG A 21 5.16 -13.18 -16.31
N ILE A 22 6.30 -12.75 -15.79
CA ILE A 22 7.57 -13.48 -15.91
C ILE A 22 7.49 -14.84 -15.22
N LEU A 23 6.97 -14.89 -14.00
CA LEU A 23 6.87 -16.14 -13.26
C LEU A 23 5.90 -17.14 -13.91
N ARG A 24 4.81 -16.69 -14.55
CA ARG A 24 3.92 -17.57 -15.31
C ARG A 24 4.64 -18.28 -16.46
N GLU A 25 5.61 -17.63 -17.08
CA GLU A 25 6.41 -18.18 -18.18
C GLU A 25 7.55 -19.10 -17.68
N HIS A 26 8.11 -18.82 -16.50
CA HIS A 26 9.35 -19.41 -16.00
C HIS A 26 9.23 -20.10 -14.62
N ALA A 27 8.03 -20.37 -14.13
CA ALA A 27 7.82 -20.96 -12.81
C ALA A 27 8.61 -22.26 -12.61
N LEU A 28 8.58 -23.15 -13.61
CA LEU A 28 9.25 -24.45 -13.55
C LEU A 28 10.78 -24.34 -13.50
N ASP A 29 11.36 -23.26 -14.02
CA ASP A 29 12.81 -23.04 -14.03
C ASP A 29 13.39 -22.86 -12.62
N ILE A 30 12.55 -22.52 -11.64
CA ILE A 30 12.92 -22.32 -10.23
C ILE A 30 12.14 -23.23 -9.27
N GLY A 31 11.48 -24.28 -9.81
CA GLY A 31 10.77 -25.26 -9.01
C GLY A 31 9.43 -24.77 -8.44
N LEU A 32 8.84 -23.72 -9.00
CA LEU A 32 7.48 -23.31 -8.69
C LEU A 32 6.46 -24.05 -9.57
N PRO A 33 5.26 -24.36 -9.07
CA PRO A 33 4.19 -24.89 -9.89
C PRO A 33 3.75 -23.84 -10.93
N SER A 34 3.48 -24.28 -12.18
CA SER A 34 3.08 -23.36 -13.25
C SER A 34 1.69 -22.75 -13.06
N ASP A 35 0.85 -23.41 -12.25
CA ASP A 35 -0.52 -23.04 -11.93
C ASP A 35 -0.67 -22.34 -10.57
N PHE A 36 0.43 -21.77 -10.02
CA PHE A 36 0.39 -21.10 -8.74
C PHE A 36 -0.72 -20.04 -8.65
N ARG A 37 -1.32 -19.90 -7.48
CA ARG A 37 -2.32 -18.86 -7.18
C ARG A 37 -1.70 -17.77 -6.33
N VAL A 38 -2.05 -16.52 -6.65
CA VAL A 38 -1.66 -15.37 -5.82
C VAL A 38 -2.78 -15.08 -4.82
N LEU A 39 -2.45 -15.15 -3.53
CA LEU A 39 -3.42 -14.99 -2.46
C LEU A 39 -3.65 -13.50 -2.13
N SER A 40 -4.90 -13.12 -2.00
CA SER A 40 -5.30 -11.86 -1.38
C SER A 40 -4.99 -11.84 0.13
N ALA A 41 -4.96 -10.66 0.74
CA ALA A 41 -4.72 -10.52 2.19
C ALA A 41 -5.74 -11.33 3.04
N THR A 42 -6.98 -11.41 2.59
CA THR A 42 -8.02 -12.21 3.27
C THR A 42 -7.73 -13.71 3.16
N GLU A 43 -7.34 -14.18 1.98
CA GLU A 43 -7.00 -15.60 1.77
C GLU A 43 -5.75 -15.99 2.57
N GLN A 44 -4.73 -15.14 2.63
CA GLN A 44 -3.55 -15.34 3.49
C GLN A 44 -3.96 -15.47 4.96
N TRP A 45 -4.81 -14.57 5.44
CA TRP A 45 -5.30 -14.60 6.82
C TRP A 45 -6.08 -15.90 7.12
N MET A 46 -6.96 -16.30 6.21
CA MET A 46 -7.73 -17.54 6.34
C MET A 46 -6.82 -18.77 6.32
N MET A 47 -5.85 -18.82 5.41
CA MET A 47 -4.86 -19.92 5.33
C MET A 47 -4.06 -20.02 6.62
N LEU A 48 -3.57 -18.89 7.15
CA LEU A 48 -2.81 -18.88 8.40
C LEU A 48 -3.69 -19.35 9.57
N LYS A 49 -4.93 -18.87 9.68
CA LYS A 49 -5.87 -19.24 10.73
C LYS A 49 -6.19 -20.73 10.70
N GLN A 50 -6.47 -21.31 9.54
CA GLN A 50 -6.80 -22.73 9.38
C GLN A 50 -5.63 -23.65 9.75
N ASN A 51 -4.41 -23.20 9.52
CA ASN A 51 -3.17 -23.94 9.76
C ASN A 51 -2.40 -23.46 10.99
N PHE A 52 -3.03 -22.67 11.86
CA PHE A 52 -2.34 -21.99 12.95
C PHE A 52 -1.68 -22.95 13.96
N ALA A 53 -2.12 -24.18 14.02
CA ALA A 53 -1.52 -25.23 14.84
C ALA A 53 -0.12 -25.69 14.36
N LEU A 54 0.22 -25.42 13.09
CA LEU A 54 1.55 -25.73 12.52
C LEU A 54 2.62 -24.74 12.96
N PHE A 55 2.21 -23.57 13.46
CA PHE A 55 3.11 -22.51 13.88
C PHE A 55 3.52 -22.71 15.34
N ALA A 56 4.81 -22.88 15.59
CA ALA A 56 5.37 -23.01 16.93
C ALA A 56 5.43 -21.61 17.60
N LEU A 57 4.27 -21.12 18.05
CA LEU A 57 4.08 -19.82 18.66
C LEU A 57 3.62 -19.97 20.11
N ASP A 58 4.23 -19.20 20.99
CA ASP A 58 3.83 -19.05 22.39
C ASP A 58 3.40 -17.58 22.64
N TYR A 59 4.31 -16.64 22.54
CA TYR A 59 4.03 -15.21 22.72
C TYR A 59 3.00 -14.68 21.71
N TYR A 60 3.17 -15.05 20.44
CA TYR A 60 2.26 -14.62 19.36
C TYR A 60 0.97 -15.45 19.24
N ARG A 61 0.76 -16.38 20.18
CA ARG A 61 -0.46 -17.20 20.29
C ARG A 61 -1.04 -17.16 21.71
N PRO A 62 -1.53 -16.01 22.21
CA PRO A 62 -2.04 -15.89 23.56
C PRO A 62 -3.27 -16.75 23.80
N LEU A 63 -3.35 -17.40 24.96
CA LEU A 63 -4.43 -18.34 25.33
C LEU A 63 -5.83 -17.74 25.24
N GLY A 64 -6.00 -16.45 25.60
CA GLY A 64 -7.31 -15.80 25.58
C GLY A 64 -7.82 -15.43 24.18
N ASN A 65 -6.92 -15.18 23.22
CA ASN A 65 -7.24 -14.87 21.82
C ASN A 65 -6.12 -15.37 20.90
N PRO A 66 -6.12 -16.64 20.53
CA PRO A 66 -5.01 -17.23 19.76
C PRO A 66 -4.76 -16.58 18.40
N THR A 67 -5.78 -15.95 17.81
CA THR A 67 -5.68 -15.33 16.47
C THR A 67 -5.34 -13.84 16.48
N LYS A 68 -5.09 -13.28 17.67
CA LYS A 68 -4.85 -11.85 17.88
C LYS A 68 -3.78 -11.28 16.96
N PHE A 69 -2.69 -12.02 16.77
CA PHE A 69 -1.50 -11.52 16.06
C PHE A 69 -1.39 -11.97 14.59
N ILE A 70 -2.40 -12.66 14.04
CA ILE A 70 -2.32 -13.14 12.63
C ILE A 70 -2.08 -11.98 11.65
N THR A 71 -2.81 -10.88 11.81
CA THR A 71 -2.67 -9.71 10.92
C THR A 71 -1.29 -9.07 11.03
N GLU A 72 -0.75 -8.97 12.24
CA GLU A 72 0.56 -8.41 12.51
C GLU A 72 1.68 -9.31 11.98
N LEU A 73 1.55 -10.63 12.13
CA LEU A 73 2.47 -11.61 11.55
C LEU A 73 2.52 -11.48 10.02
N LEU A 74 1.36 -11.44 9.36
CA LEU A 74 1.29 -11.28 7.90
C LEU A 74 1.90 -9.95 7.44
N LYS A 75 1.66 -8.85 8.16
CA LYS A 75 2.31 -7.56 7.89
C LYS A 75 3.83 -7.65 8.05
N HIS A 76 4.29 -8.34 9.09
CA HIS A 76 5.72 -8.55 9.33
C HIS A 76 6.37 -9.36 8.21
N PHE A 77 5.74 -10.46 7.78
CA PHE A 77 6.23 -11.27 6.66
C PHE A 77 6.26 -10.50 5.34
N SER A 78 5.23 -9.68 5.08
CA SER A 78 5.22 -8.79 3.92
C SER A 78 6.40 -7.81 3.95
N ARG A 79 6.72 -7.23 5.15
CA ARG A 79 7.86 -6.33 5.31
C ARG A 79 9.20 -7.01 5.04
N LEU A 80 9.40 -8.22 5.53
CA LEU A 80 10.61 -8.99 5.23
C LEU A 80 10.79 -9.18 3.72
N LYS A 81 9.69 -9.47 3.02
CA LYS A 81 9.70 -9.63 1.57
C LYS A 81 9.96 -8.30 0.82
N ASP A 82 9.40 -7.20 1.31
CA ASP A 82 9.65 -5.86 0.76
C ASP A 82 11.13 -5.44 0.85
N GLU A 83 11.83 -5.92 1.89
CA GLU A 83 13.27 -5.71 2.10
C GLU A 83 14.14 -6.83 1.48
N ASN A 84 13.54 -7.75 0.72
CA ASN A 84 14.22 -8.89 0.10
C ASN A 84 14.93 -9.82 1.11
N ILE A 85 14.36 -9.97 2.31
CA ILE A 85 14.91 -10.81 3.38
C ILE A 85 14.31 -12.22 3.28
N THR A 86 15.15 -13.19 3.02
CA THR A 86 14.79 -14.61 3.01
C THR A 86 14.63 -15.17 4.43
N PRO A 87 13.92 -16.31 4.61
CA PRO A 87 13.85 -16.97 5.91
C PRO A 87 15.20 -17.34 6.51
N ASP A 88 16.18 -17.70 5.66
CA ASP A 88 17.52 -18.08 6.11
C ASP A 88 18.33 -16.87 6.60
N GLU A 89 18.28 -15.76 5.87
CA GLU A 89 18.90 -14.48 6.30
C GLU A 89 18.28 -13.94 7.58
N TYR A 90 16.95 -14.10 7.74
CA TYR A 90 16.27 -13.69 8.96
C TYR A 90 16.68 -14.57 10.15
N LEU A 91 16.90 -15.87 9.91
CA LEU A 91 17.43 -16.78 10.93
C LEU A 91 18.86 -16.41 11.35
N GLU A 92 19.73 -16.08 10.40
CA GLU A 92 21.10 -15.60 10.68
C GLU A 92 21.08 -14.33 11.54
N TYR A 93 20.24 -13.36 11.17
CA TYR A 93 20.07 -12.13 11.95
C TYR A 93 19.62 -12.42 13.39
N ALA A 94 18.60 -13.26 13.57
CA ALA A 94 18.11 -13.64 14.90
C ALA A 94 19.16 -14.36 15.74
N ASN A 95 19.95 -15.24 15.13
CA ASN A 95 21.06 -15.93 15.79
C ASN A 95 22.19 -14.96 16.17
N GLY A 96 22.47 -13.96 15.35
CA GLY A 96 23.42 -12.89 15.63
C GLY A 96 23.04 -12.07 16.85
N LEU A 97 21.77 -11.71 16.98
CA LEU A 97 21.24 -11.00 18.16
C LEU A 97 21.40 -11.83 19.44
N LEU A 98 21.16 -13.15 19.37
CA LEU A 98 21.34 -14.06 20.51
C LEU A 98 22.80 -14.17 20.94
N ALA A 99 23.71 -14.33 19.96
CA ALA A 99 25.14 -14.42 20.27
C ALA A 99 25.69 -13.12 20.89
N ALA A 100 25.17 -11.97 20.47
CA ALA A 100 25.52 -10.68 21.07
C ALA A 100 24.96 -10.55 22.49
N GLY A 101 23.73 -11.03 22.74
CA GLY A 101 23.14 -11.10 24.08
C GLY A 101 23.94 -12.03 25.03
N ASP A 102 24.28 -13.24 24.57
CA ASP A 102 25.06 -14.22 25.35
C ASP A 102 26.49 -13.70 25.66
N GLN A 103 27.11 -12.93 24.78
CA GLN A 103 28.40 -12.30 25.03
C GLN A 103 28.30 -11.16 26.06
N ALA A 104 27.24 -10.38 26.03
CA ALA A 104 26.98 -9.35 27.04
C ALA A 104 26.76 -9.97 28.44
N LEU A 105 26.14 -11.14 28.51
CA LEU A 105 25.90 -11.91 29.75
C LEU A 105 27.17 -12.53 30.34
N SER A 106 28.16 -12.89 29.51
CA SER A 106 29.39 -13.55 29.97
C SER A 106 30.43 -12.58 30.61
N GLY A 107 30.22 -11.27 30.49
CA GLY A 107 31.17 -10.23 30.91
C GLY A 107 30.88 -9.53 32.22
N ALA A 108 29.75 -9.73 32.92
CA ALA A 108 29.41 -9.02 34.15
C ALA A 108 28.76 -9.93 35.20
N PRO A 109 29.23 -9.89 36.46
CA PRO A 109 28.55 -10.54 37.57
C PRO A 109 27.42 -9.64 38.09
N GLY A 110 26.19 -9.91 37.66
CA GLY A 110 24.99 -9.24 38.14
C GLY A 110 23.84 -9.40 37.18
N LYS A 111 22.95 -10.38 37.40
CA LYS A 111 21.67 -10.47 36.65
C LYS A 111 20.83 -9.23 36.96
N GLY A 112 20.67 -8.36 35.98
CA GLY A 112 19.76 -7.22 36.02
C GLY A 112 18.52 -7.46 35.20
N ALA A 113 17.47 -6.70 35.43
CA ALA A 113 16.19 -6.76 34.66
C ALA A 113 16.36 -6.58 33.13
N GLU A 114 17.47 -5.98 32.69
CA GLU A 114 17.84 -5.79 31.30
C GLU A 114 18.19 -7.12 30.57
N ASP A 115 18.76 -8.09 31.32
CA ASP A 115 19.14 -9.40 30.77
C ASP A 115 17.94 -10.32 30.53
N ASP A 116 16.90 -10.23 31.35
CA ASP A 116 15.65 -10.95 31.17
C ASP A 116 14.87 -10.39 29.97
N ASP A 117 14.92 -9.08 29.73
CA ASP A 117 14.29 -8.44 28.57
C ASP A 117 14.96 -8.87 27.25
N LEU A 118 16.29 -8.91 27.16
CA LEU A 118 17.02 -9.36 25.98
C LEU A 118 16.75 -10.83 25.66
N SER A 119 16.70 -11.67 26.68
CA SER A 119 16.37 -13.11 26.52
C SER A 119 14.93 -13.32 26.00
N MET A 120 13.97 -12.56 26.52
CA MET A 120 12.58 -12.60 26.04
C MET A 120 12.45 -12.06 24.61
N GLU A 121 13.16 -11.00 24.28
CA GLU A 121 13.17 -10.43 22.93
C GLU A 121 13.75 -11.43 21.91
N ALA A 122 14.85 -12.07 22.25
CA ALA A 122 15.44 -13.12 21.42
C ALA A 122 14.50 -14.31 21.21
N GLY A 123 13.74 -14.71 22.23
CA GLY A 123 12.69 -15.73 22.12
C GLY A 123 11.61 -15.33 21.12
N ARG A 124 11.16 -14.08 21.16
CA ARG A 124 10.17 -13.54 20.20
C ARG A 124 10.69 -13.54 18.75
N TYR A 125 11.96 -13.20 18.53
CA TYR A 125 12.54 -13.27 17.18
C TYR A 125 12.61 -14.70 16.66
N ARG A 126 12.93 -15.70 17.50
CA ARG A 126 12.92 -17.12 17.10
C ARG A 126 11.53 -17.58 16.67
N GLU A 127 10.48 -17.18 17.39
CA GLU A 127 9.11 -17.48 17.00
C GLU A 127 8.77 -16.85 15.64
N LEU A 128 9.15 -15.59 15.40
CA LEU A 128 8.93 -14.91 14.13
C LEU A 128 9.65 -15.58 12.97
N VAL A 129 10.92 -15.97 13.16
CA VAL A 129 11.69 -16.69 12.12
C VAL A 129 11.03 -18.02 11.80
N GLY A 130 10.70 -18.85 12.82
CA GLY A 130 10.04 -20.13 12.63
C GLY A 130 8.66 -19.98 11.97
N ALA A 131 7.92 -18.94 12.35
CA ALA A 131 6.64 -18.62 11.73
C ALA A 131 6.78 -18.19 10.28
N TYR A 132 7.79 -17.40 9.93
CA TYR A 132 8.06 -16.99 8.56
C TYR A 132 8.46 -18.18 7.67
N GLN A 133 9.31 -19.09 8.17
CA GLN A 133 9.65 -20.33 7.48
C GLN A 133 8.42 -21.21 7.25
N THR A 134 7.61 -21.40 8.29
CA THR A 134 6.36 -22.19 8.22
C THR A 134 5.37 -21.58 7.24
N TYR A 135 5.23 -20.26 7.23
CA TYR A 135 4.35 -19.53 6.31
C TYR A 135 4.76 -19.73 4.85
N ASN A 136 6.04 -19.51 4.53
CA ASN A 136 6.54 -19.71 3.16
C ASN A 136 6.39 -21.16 2.70
N LYS A 137 6.67 -22.14 3.58
CA LYS A 137 6.44 -23.54 3.27
C LYS A 137 4.96 -23.82 3.01
N LEU A 138 4.07 -23.31 3.86
CA LEU A 138 2.63 -23.47 3.71
C LEU A 138 2.10 -22.92 2.38
N LEU A 139 2.60 -21.77 1.94
CA LEU A 139 2.28 -21.21 0.63
C LEU A 139 2.69 -22.18 -0.49
N LEU A 140 3.94 -22.63 -0.51
CA LEU A 140 4.45 -23.53 -1.54
C LEU A 140 3.75 -24.88 -1.57
N ASP A 141 3.51 -25.49 -0.41
CA ASP A 141 2.81 -26.77 -0.27
C ASP A 141 1.38 -26.71 -0.84
N ASN A 142 0.77 -25.52 -0.88
CA ASN A 142 -0.55 -25.27 -1.46
C ASN A 142 -0.51 -24.68 -2.87
N SER A 143 0.63 -24.63 -3.54
CA SER A 143 0.82 -23.98 -4.85
C SER A 143 0.34 -22.54 -4.85
N CYS A 144 0.62 -21.82 -3.77
CA CYS A 144 0.23 -20.42 -3.58
C CYS A 144 1.45 -19.52 -3.41
N LEU A 145 1.30 -18.27 -3.80
CA LEU A 145 2.24 -17.18 -3.55
C LEU A 145 1.45 -16.00 -2.94
N ASP A 146 2.12 -15.15 -2.20
CA ASP A 146 1.59 -13.82 -1.89
C ASP A 146 2.19 -12.74 -2.82
N PHE A 147 1.78 -11.49 -2.65
CA PHE A 147 2.27 -10.41 -3.50
C PHE A 147 3.77 -10.18 -3.38
N GLY A 148 4.35 -10.27 -2.18
CA GLY A 148 5.79 -10.13 -1.97
C GLY A 148 6.59 -11.23 -2.66
N ASP A 149 6.05 -12.45 -2.68
CA ASP A 149 6.69 -13.59 -3.35
C ASP A 149 6.90 -13.36 -4.85
N LEU A 150 6.01 -12.63 -5.51
CA LEU A 150 6.15 -12.36 -6.93
C LEU A 150 7.49 -11.66 -7.24
N ILE A 151 7.88 -10.71 -6.41
CA ILE A 151 9.14 -9.98 -6.60
C ILE A 151 10.32 -10.86 -6.18
N LEU A 152 10.25 -11.48 -4.99
CA LEU A 152 11.32 -12.34 -4.48
C LEU A 152 11.64 -13.50 -5.41
N TYR A 153 10.63 -14.22 -5.90
CA TYR A 153 10.86 -15.34 -6.83
C TYR A 153 11.33 -14.86 -8.20
N THR A 154 10.97 -13.66 -8.65
CA THR A 154 11.54 -13.07 -9.88
C THR A 154 13.01 -12.74 -9.69
N LEU A 155 13.40 -12.14 -8.57
CA LEU A 155 14.82 -11.93 -8.22
C LEU A 155 15.58 -13.26 -8.15
N LYS A 156 15.03 -14.26 -7.47
CA LYS A 156 15.60 -15.61 -7.39
C LYS A 156 15.75 -16.24 -8.77
N LEU A 157 14.75 -16.13 -9.63
CA LEU A 157 14.80 -16.60 -11.02
C LEU A 157 15.98 -15.98 -11.76
N PHE A 158 16.11 -14.67 -11.71
CA PHE A 158 17.16 -13.95 -12.41
C PHE A 158 18.56 -14.28 -11.89
N HIS A 159 18.71 -14.50 -10.58
CA HIS A 159 19.99 -14.96 -10.00
C HIS A 159 20.32 -16.40 -10.38
N GLN A 160 19.35 -17.31 -10.33
CA GLN A 160 19.58 -18.73 -10.63
C GLN A 160 19.63 -19.05 -12.11
N ARG A 161 19.03 -18.22 -12.96
CA ARG A 161 18.92 -18.41 -14.41
C ARG A 161 19.43 -17.17 -15.18
N PRO A 162 20.74 -16.93 -15.21
CA PRO A 162 21.31 -15.74 -15.87
C PRO A 162 20.94 -15.62 -17.35
N ASN A 163 20.65 -16.74 -18.02
CA ASN A 163 20.23 -16.72 -19.43
C ASN A 163 18.84 -16.09 -19.59
N ILE A 164 17.93 -16.31 -18.64
CA ILE A 164 16.59 -15.70 -18.62
C ILE A 164 16.73 -14.19 -18.37
N LEU A 165 17.53 -13.80 -17.39
CA LEU A 165 17.84 -12.39 -17.15
C LEU A 165 18.43 -11.72 -18.41
N LYS A 166 19.37 -12.37 -19.08
CA LYS A 166 19.98 -11.86 -20.33
C LYS A 166 18.96 -11.70 -21.45
N TYR A 167 17.98 -12.60 -21.53
CA TYR A 167 16.87 -12.49 -22.49
C TYR A 167 16.06 -11.22 -22.22
N TYR A 168 15.59 -10.98 -20.99
CA TYR A 168 14.81 -9.79 -20.64
C TYR A 168 15.61 -8.50 -20.75
N ARG A 169 16.90 -8.48 -20.40
CA ARG A 169 17.80 -7.34 -20.63
C ARG A 169 17.92 -6.94 -22.09
N ARG A 170 17.85 -7.91 -23.00
CA ARG A 170 17.85 -7.65 -24.46
C ARG A 170 16.49 -7.16 -24.94
N GLN A 171 15.43 -7.66 -24.36
CA GLN A 171 14.07 -7.27 -24.70
C GLN A 171 13.79 -5.84 -24.23
N PHE A 172 14.19 -5.49 -23.02
CA PHE A 172 13.96 -4.17 -22.41
C PHE A 172 15.18 -3.28 -22.58
N THR A 173 15.29 -2.66 -23.76
CA THR A 173 16.39 -1.74 -24.05
C THR A 173 16.29 -0.45 -23.22
N TYR A 174 15.10 -0.04 -22.85
CA TYR A 174 14.81 1.11 -21.99
C TYR A 174 13.86 0.68 -20.88
N ILE A 175 14.16 1.11 -19.66
CA ILE A 175 13.33 0.88 -18.47
C ILE A 175 12.91 2.25 -17.94
N MET A 176 11.61 2.41 -17.69
CA MET A 176 11.05 3.63 -17.09
C MET A 176 10.29 3.24 -15.83
N VAL A 177 10.60 3.90 -14.72
CA VAL A 177 9.92 3.71 -13.43
C VAL A 177 9.28 5.02 -13.04
N ASP A 178 7.96 4.99 -12.89
CA ASP A 178 7.16 6.11 -12.40
C ASP A 178 6.90 5.95 -10.90
N GLU A 179 6.64 7.07 -10.20
CA GLU A 179 6.42 7.12 -8.76
C GLU A 179 7.54 6.40 -7.97
N PHE A 180 8.79 6.67 -8.35
CA PHE A 180 9.95 5.94 -7.81
C PHE A 180 10.09 6.05 -6.29
N GLN A 181 9.58 7.11 -5.67
CA GLN A 181 9.55 7.31 -4.21
C GLN A 181 8.70 6.26 -3.48
N ASP A 182 7.79 5.58 -4.18
CA ASP A 182 6.91 4.56 -3.60
C ASP A 182 7.46 3.13 -3.73
N THR A 183 8.68 3.00 -4.28
CA THR A 183 9.33 1.69 -4.41
C THR A 183 9.89 1.19 -3.09
N ASN A 184 9.76 -0.13 -2.84
CA ASN A 184 10.46 -0.83 -1.77
C ASN A 184 11.84 -1.34 -2.24
N TRP A 185 12.64 -1.87 -1.32
CA TRP A 185 13.99 -2.32 -1.62
C TRP A 185 14.03 -3.45 -2.66
N ALA A 186 13.16 -4.45 -2.53
CA ALA A 186 13.10 -5.58 -3.47
C ALA A 186 12.76 -5.12 -4.91
N GLN A 187 11.86 -4.14 -5.05
CA GLN A 187 11.53 -3.53 -6.35
C GLN A 187 12.73 -2.78 -6.93
N TYR A 188 13.45 -2.03 -6.10
CA TYR A 188 14.63 -1.32 -6.53
C TYR A 188 15.75 -2.27 -7.00
N GLU A 189 16.01 -3.35 -6.25
CA GLU A 189 16.95 -4.38 -6.64
C GLU A 189 16.57 -5.03 -7.99
N LEU A 190 15.30 -5.29 -8.22
CA LEU A 190 14.80 -5.80 -9.50
C LEU A 190 15.10 -4.83 -10.65
N VAL A 191 14.89 -3.54 -10.45
CA VAL A 191 15.18 -2.50 -11.46
C VAL A 191 16.69 -2.45 -11.77
N LYS A 192 17.53 -2.42 -10.74
CA LYS A 192 18.99 -2.43 -10.91
C LYS A 192 19.45 -3.67 -11.69
N LEU A 193 18.93 -4.83 -11.30
CA LEU A 193 19.29 -6.09 -11.94
C LEU A 193 18.91 -6.11 -13.43
N LEU A 194 17.76 -5.59 -13.79
CA LEU A 194 17.32 -5.51 -15.18
C LEU A 194 18.06 -4.43 -15.99
N ALA A 195 18.34 -3.28 -15.41
CA ALA A 195 18.97 -2.16 -16.10
C ALA A 195 20.45 -2.44 -16.45
N ALA A 196 21.14 -3.21 -15.63
CA ALA A 196 22.56 -3.51 -15.84
C ALA A 196 22.79 -4.39 -17.10
N PRO A 197 23.94 -4.24 -17.78
CA PRO A 197 25.00 -3.26 -17.56
C PRO A 197 24.77 -1.94 -18.31
N ALA A 198 23.75 -1.84 -19.17
CA ALA A 198 23.53 -0.69 -20.04
C ALA A 198 23.03 0.55 -19.28
N ASN A 199 22.34 0.36 -18.15
CA ASN A 199 21.78 1.39 -17.29
C ASN A 199 20.87 2.39 -18.02
N ASN A 200 20.18 1.95 -19.10
CA ASN A 200 19.18 2.76 -19.80
C ASN A 200 17.91 2.86 -18.95
N LEU A 201 18.02 3.50 -17.81
CA LEU A 201 16.99 3.62 -16.79
C LEU A 201 16.57 5.09 -16.64
N MET A 202 15.27 5.32 -16.64
CA MET A 202 14.66 6.60 -16.28
C MET A 202 13.77 6.37 -15.05
N ALA A 203 14.05 7.08 -13.97
CA ALA A 203 13.22 7.10 -12.78
C ALA A 203 12.58 8.49 -12.63
N VAL A 204 11.28 8.51 -12.38
CA VAL A 204 10.51 9.73 -12.08
C VAL A 204 9.94 9.60 -10.69
N GLY A 205 10.16 10.60 -9.84
CA GLY A 205 9.69 10.57 -8.47
C GLY A 205 9.75 11.93 -7.79
N ASP A 206 9.04 12.04 -6.68
CA ASP A 206 9.00 13.22 -5.83
C ASP A 206 8.95 12.79 -4.36
N ASP A 207 10.03 13.02 -3.63
CA ASP A 207 10.13 12.67 -2.21
C ASP A 207 9.08 13.35 -1.34
N ASP A 208 8.61 14.53 -1.74
CA ASP A 208 7.54 15.26 -1.04
C ASP A 208 6.17 14.55 -1.16
N GLN A 209 6.04 13.61 -2.11
CA GLN A 209 4.86 12.76 -2.31
C GLN A 209 5.01 11.36 -1.71
N ALA A 210 6.09 11.05 -1.02
CA ALA A 210 6.37 9.74 -0.43
C ALA A 210 5.50 9.46 0.80
N ILE A 211 4.23 9.10 0.57
CA ILE A 211 3.24 8.83 1.64
C ILE A 211 2.98 7.33 1.88
N TYR A 212 3.68 6.43 1.16
CA TYR A 212 3.49 4.97 1.25
C TYR A 212 4.54 4.23 2.09
N ARG A 213 5.26 4.93 2.98
CA ARG A 213 6.24 4.32 3.90
C ARG A 213 5.64 3.17 4.72
N PHE A 214 4.38 3.25 5.09
CA PHE A 214 3.66 2.18 5.79
C PHE A 214 3.44 0.91 4.95
N ARG A 215 3.65 0.98 3.62
CA ARG A 215 3.62 -0.15 2.67
C ARG A 215 5.01 -0.61 2.25
N GLY A 216 6.08 -0.23 2.96
CA GLY A 216 7.44 -0.64 2.62
C GLY A 216 8.19 0.31 1.69
N ALA A 217 7.55 1.37 1.17
CA ALA A 217 8.24 2.38 0.39
C ALA A 217 9.40 3.00 1.17
N SER A 218 10.55 3.14 0.54
CA SER A 218 11.78 3.65 1.16
C SER A 218 12.27 4.89 0.45
N LEU A 219 12.26 6.02 1.15
CA LEU A 219 12.90 7.24 0.66
C LEU A 219 14.41 7.05 0.44
N ALA A 220 15.01 6.09 1.14
CA ALA A 220 16.40 5.73 0.95
C ALA A 220 16.70 5.29 -0.50
N ASN A 221 15.73 4.68 -1.21
CA ASN A 221 15.92 4.28 -2.60
C ASN A 221 16.22 5.45 -3.53
N ILE A 222 15.55 6.62 -3.33
CA ILE A 222 15.83 7.82 -4.13
C ILE A 222 17.24 8.34 -3.83
N MET A 223 17.65 8.32 -2.58
CA MET A 223 19.00 8.74 -2.18
C MET A 223 20.04 7.80 -2.74
N GLN A 224 19.81 6.47 -2.60
CA GLN A 224 20.70 5.43 -3.07
C GLN A 224 20.82 5.42 -4.61
N PHE A 225 19.79 5.87 -5.32
CA PHE A 225 19.79 5.91 -6.80
C PHE A 225 20.98 6.71 -7.35
N LYS A 226 21.32 7.82 -6.70
CA LYS A 226 22.46 8.66 -7.14
C LYS A 226 23.80 7.98 -6.89
N ASP A 227 23.92 7.22 -5.81
CA ASP A 227 25.13 6.47 -5.49
C ASP A 227 25.30 5.28 -6.44
N ASP A 228 24.21 4.58 -6.77
CA ASP A 228 24.21 3.43 -7.67
C ASP A 228 24.36 3.84 -9.16
N PHE A 229 23.89 5.04 -9.51
CA PHE A 229 23.96 5.60 -10.87
C PHE A 229 24.61 7.00 -10.89
N PRO A 230 25.90 7.13 -10.60
CA PRO A 230 26.56 8.44 -10.44
C PRO A 230 26.57 9.29 -11.71
N GLU A 231 26.46 8.65 -12.88
CA GLU A 231 26.39 9.34 -14.19
C GLU A 231 24.96 9.72 -14.61
N ALA A 232 23.95 9.45 -13.76
CA ALA A 232 22.57 9.80 -14.06
C ALA A 232 22.40 11.31 -14.15
N VAL A 233 21.73 11.76 -15.21
CA VAL A 233 21.40 13.17 -15.42
C VAL A 233 20.15 13.49 -14.62
N GLU A 234 20.24 14.47 -13.72
CA GLU A 234 19.11 14.96 -12.96
C GLU A 234 18.36 16.04 -13.73
N ILE A 235 17.05 15.89 -13.85
CA ILE A 235 16.17 16.88 -14.47
C ILE A 235 15.10 17.27 -13.45
N ILE A 236 15.11 18.53 -13.04
CA ILE A 236 14.16 19.06 -12.07
C ILE A 236 12.99 19.71 -12.83
N LEU A 237 11.78 19.17 -12.60
CA LEU A 237 10.56 19.69 -13.20
C LEU A 237 9.94 20.73 -12.26
N THR A 238 10.03 22.02 -12.61
CA THR A 238 9.50 23.13 -11.80
C THR A 238 8.25 23.77 -12.37
N ASP A 239 7.92 23.52 -13.64
CA ASP A 239 6.72 24.05 -14.27
C ASP A 239 5.50 23.17 -13.95
N ASN A 240 4.48 23.77 -13.30
CA ASN A 240 3.26 23.09 -12.90
C ASN A 240 2.06 23.58 -13.73
N TYR A 241 1.41 22.67 -14.43
CA TYR A 241 0.25 22.92 -15.29
C TYR A 241 -1.08 22.47 -14.67
N ARG A 242 -1.06 22.00 -13.40
CA ARG A 242 -2.22 21.47 -12.69
C ARG A 242 -2.84 22.46 -11.73
N SER A 243 -2.01 23.15 -10.97
CA SER A 243 -2.45 23.89 -9.79
C SER A 243 -2.12 25.36 -9.89
N ARG A 244 -2.87 26.17 -9.16
CA ARG A 244 -2.63 27.62 -9.00
C ARG A 244 -1.45 27.86 -8.06
N GLN A 245 -0.81 29.01 -8.21
CA GLN A 245 0.38 29.37 -7.43
C GLN A 245 0.11 29.41 -5.92
N ASP A 246 -1.02 29.94 -5.48
CA ASP A 246 -1.37 30.00 -4.05
C ASP A 246 -1.52 28.60 -3.40
N ILE A 247 -1.98 27.60 -4.16
CA ILE A 247 -2.02 26.22 -3.69
C ILE A 247 -0.60 25.64 -3.61
N LEU A 248 0.23 25.89 -4.62
CA LEU A 248 1.62 25.42 -4.65
C LEU A 248 2.43 26.04 -3.51
N ASP A 249 2.27 27.34 -3.25
CA ASP A 249 2.98 28.06 -2.19
C ASP A 249 2.61 27.53 -0.78
N ILE A 250 1.32 27.28 -0.53
CA ILE A 250 0.88 26.69 0.75
C ILE A 250 1.45 25.29 0.91
N SER A 251 1.37 24.47 -0.14
CA SER A 251 1.89 23.08 -0.11
C SER A 251 3.40 23.07 0.11
N HIS A 252 4.15 23.92 -0.59
CA HIS A 252 5.59 24.05 -0.44
C HIS A 252 5.99 24.51 0.97
N ASN A 253 5.31 25.54 1.51
CA ASN A 253 5.56 26.00 2.88
C ASN A 253 5.25 24.94 3.94
N PHE A 254 4.19 24.13 3.71
CA PHE A 254 3.82 23.06 4.63
C PHE A 254 4.84 21.91 4.62
N ILE A 255 5.27 21.45 3.42
CA ILE A 255 6.19 20.31 3.32
C ILE A 255 7.58 20.61 3.89
N ARG A 256 7.99 21.88 3.95
CA ARG A 256 9.26 22.30 4.58
C ARG A 256 9.37 21.97 6.07
N HIS A 257 8.28 21.62 6.74
CA HIS A 257 8.35 21.06 8.10
C HIS A 257 9.08 19.71 8.17
N ASN A 258 9.34 19.07 7.04
CA ASN A 258 10.15 17.85 6.94
C ASN A 258 11.66 18.12 6.73
N ASP A 259 12.08 19.39 6.60
CA ASP A 259 13.50 19.74 6.50
C ASP A 259 14.24 19.30 7.78
N PRO A 260 15.50 18.85 7.69
CA PRO A 260 16.39 18.79 6.52
C PRO A 260 16.35 17.44 5.76
N ASN A 261 15.30 16.62 5.92
CA ASN A 261 15.25 15.27 5.36
C ASN A 261 14.81 15.19 3.89
N ARG A 262 14.40 16.33 3.31
CA ARG A 262 13.96 16.43 1.92
C ARG A 262 15.13 16.47 0.93
N LEU A 263 14.89 15.99 -0.30
CA LEU A 263 15.88 16.04 -1.38
C LEU A 263 16.33 17.48 -1.68
N GLU A 264 15.44 18.46 -1.56
CA GLU A 264 15.72 19.87 -1.78
C GLU A 264 16.89 20.36 -0.92
N ASP A 265 16.90 20.00 0.37
CA ASP A 265 17.97 20.35 1.29
C ASP A 265 19.22 19.47 1.10
N ARG A 266 19.01 18.15 0.96
CA ARG A 266 20.13 17.20 0.90
C ARG A 266 20.96 17.32 -0.37
N LEU A 267 20.33 17.63 -1.49
CA LEU A 267 20.98 17.75 -2.79
C LEU A 267 21.19 19.22 -3.20
N ALA A 268 20.79 20.18 -2.36
CA ALA A 268 20.84 21.62 -2.65
C ALA A 268 20.18 21.98 -3.99
N ILE A 269 19.03 21.36 -4.28
CA ILE A 269 18.25 21.60 -5.51
C ILE A 269 17.05 22.49 -5.21
N ASN A 270 16.56 23.21 -6.21
CA ASN A 270 15.35 24.04 -6.06
C ASN A 270 14.15 23.30 -6.67
N LYS A 271 13.22 22.89 -5.82
CA LYS A 271 11.95 22.22 -6.19
C LYS A 271 10.74 23.15 -6.20
N SER A 272 10.91 24.45 -6.02
CA SER A 272 9.81 25.42 -6.02
C SER A 272 9.04 25.39 -7.33
N LEU A 273 7.77 25.02 -7.26
CA LEU A 273 6.91 24.88 -8.43
C LEU A 273 6.36 26.25 -8.88
N ARG A 274 6.27 26.44 -10.19
CA ARG A 274 5.71 27.64 -10.82
C ARG A 274 4.47 27.25 -11.61
N ALA A 275 3.35 27.85 -11.25
CA ALA A 275 2.10 27.64 -11.96
C ALA A 275 2.18 28.17 -13.39
N GLN A 276 1.84 27.33 -14.37
CA GLN A 276 1.82 27.64 -15.79
C GLN A 276 0.41 27.51 -16.37
N GLY A 277 0.15 28.22 -17.46
CA GLY A 277 -1.10 28.11 -18.21
C GLY A 277 -2.26 28.96 -17.67
N LYS A 278 -3.45 28.71 -18.22
CA LYS A 278 -4.66 29.49 -17.91
C LYS A 278 -5.19 29.26 -16.49
N GLU A 279 -4.86 28.14 -15.89
CA GLU A 279 -5.30 27.75 -14.54
C GLU A 279 -4.58 28.56 -13.45
N ALA A 280 -3.43 29.15 -13.75
CA ALA A 280 -2.66 29.95 -12.80
C ALA A 280 -3.42 31.18 -12.25
N LEU A 281 -4.49 31.62 -12.89
CA LEU A 281 -5.14 32.91 -12.66
C LEU A 281 -6.57 32.88 -12.16
N LYS A 282 -7.23 31.69 -12.02
CA LYS A 282 -8.68 31.63 -11.71
C LYS A 282 -8.97 30.80 -10.46
N GLY A 283 -9.84 31.34 -9.62
CA GLY A 283 -10.46 30.62 -8.50
C GLY A 283 -10.41 31.39 -7.18
N LEU A 284 -11.09 30.88 -6.18
CA LEU A 284 -11.06 31.38 -4.81
C LEU A 284 -9.77 30.89 -4.12
N PRO A 285 -9.14 31.71 -3.27
CA PRO A 285 -7.96 31.28 -2.52
C PRO A 285 -8.31 30.10 -1.61
N PRO A 286 -7.33 29.25 -1.27
CA PRO A 286 -7.48 28.24 -0.25
C PRO A 286 -7.98 28.86 1.07
N ALA A 287 -8.91 28.19 1.73
CA ALA A 287 -9.50 28.66 2.97
C ALA A 287 -9.48 27.52 4.00
N PHE A 288 -9.26 27.88 5.25
CA PHE A 288 -9.31 26.98 6.40
C PHE A 288 -10.57 27.28 7.21
N TYR A 289 -11.31 26.22 7.55
CA TYR A 289 -12.49 26.30 8.40
C TYR A 289 -12.34 25.36 9.58
N LEU A 290 -12.65 25.84 10.77
CA LEU A 290 -12.75 25.06 11.99
C LEU A 290 -14.20 25.10 12.45
N LEU A 291 -14.80 23.93 12.59
CA LEU A 291 -16.21 23.78 12.94
C LEU A 291 -16.32 23.06 14.29
N GLU A 292 -17.45 23.22 14.97
CA GLU A 292 -17.62 22.72 16.35
C GLU A 292 -17.98 21.23 16.41
N SER A 293 -18.59 20.70 15.35
CA SER A 293 -18.99 19.30 15.28
C SER A 293 -18.82 18.69 13.91
N GLN A 294 -18.79 17.36 13.85
CA GLN A 294 -18.73 16.60 12.61
C GLN A 294 -20.00 16.82 11.76
N GLU A 295 -21.17 16.92 12.39
CA GLU A 295 -22.44 17.18 11.69
C GLU A 295 -22.42 18.54 11.01
N GLU A 296 -21.87 19.54 11.68
CA GLU A 296 -21.70 20.88 11.12
C GLU A 296 -20.71 20.86 9.95
N GLU A 297 -19.61 20.13 10.07
CA GLU A 297 -18.63 19.94 8.98
C GLU A 297 -19.27 19.33 7.73
N LEU A 298 -20.04 18.24 7.91
CA LEU A 298 -20.72 17.57 6.80
C LEU A 298 -21.71 18.51 6.10
N SER A 299 -22.51 19.22 6.88
CA SER A 299 -23.50 20.19 6.40
C SER A 299 -22.84 21.35 5.65
N PHE A 300 -21.83 21.97 6.26
CA PHE A 300 -21.08 23.07 5.69
C PHE A 300 -20.45 22.74 4.34
N VAL A 301 -19.77 21.59 4.25
CA VAL A 301 -19.12 21.17 3.00
C VAL A 301 -20.16 20.93 1.90
N ALA A 302 -21.25 20.25 2.20
CA ALA A 302 -22.31 19.98 1.23
C ALA A 302 -22.98 21.27 0.75
N GLU A 303 -23.26 22.22 1.65
CA GLU A 303 -23.82 23.55 1.31
C GLU A 303 -22.85 24.38 0.46
N ARG A 304 -21.56 24.32 0.78
CA ARG A 304 -20.54 25.03 0.03
C ARG A 304 -20.41 24.53 -1.40
N ILE A 305 -20.41 23.20 -1.60
CA ILE A 305 -20.41 22.57 -2.92
C ILE A 305 -21.65 23.01 -3.72
N LEU A 306 -22.82 22.91 -3.11
CA LEU A 306 -24.08 23.31 -3.75
C LEU A 306 -24.10 24.77 -4.16
N ALA A 307 -23.64 25.65 -3.27
CA ALA A 307 -23.57 27.10 -3.55
C ALA A 307 -22.62 27.44 -4.70
N ILE A 308 -21.46 26.78 -4.76
CA ILE A 308 -20.50 26.97 -5.85
C ILE A 308 -21.07 26.43 -7.16
N TYR A 309 -21.66 25.23 -7.17
CA TYR A 309 -22.30 24.63 -8.34
C TYR A 309 -23.39 25.55 -8.91
N GLN A 310 -24.34 26.00 -8.09
CA GLN A 310 -25.43 26.90 -8.49
C GLN A 310 -24.93 28.24 -9.01
N ARG A 311 -23.84 28.76 -8.46
CA ARG A 311 -23.23 29.99 -8.97
C ARG A 311 -22.63 29.81 -10.35
N GLN A 312 -21.93 28.71 -10.58
CA GLN A 312 -21.33 28.38 -11.89
C GLN A 312 -22.41 28.13 -12.94
N GLU A 313 -23.49 27.44 -12.58
CA GLU A 313 -24.63 27.20 -13.45
C GLU A 313 -25.28 28.51 -13.91
N LYS A 314 -25.52 29.44 -12.98
CA LYS A 314 -26.07 30.78 -13.30
C LYS A 314 -25.20 31.63 -14.20
N THR A 315 -23.89 31.42 -14.19
CA THR A 315 -22.93 32.14 -15.02
C THR A 315 -22.63 31.46 -16.35
N ASN A 316 -23.31 30.37 -16.72
CA ASN A 316 -23.01 29.53 -17.89
C ASN A 316 -21.53 29.07 -17.95
N ALA A 317 -20.88 28.90 -16.80
CA ALA A 317 -19.47 28.53 -16.70
C ALA A 317 -19.24 27.03 -16.88
N GLY A 318 -20.29 26.25 -17.21
CA GLY A 318 -20.16 24.80 -17.47
C GLY A 318 -19.88 24.00 -16.21
N ALA A 319 -20.69 24.20 -15.15
CA ALA A 319 -20.53 23.46 -13.89
C ALA A 319 -20.79 21.94 -14.09
N ALA A 320 -19.88 21.12 -13.59
CA ALA A 320 -20.05 19.68 -13.50
C ALA A 320 -19.79 19.20 -12.08
N TRP A 321 -20.57 18.21 -11.62
CA TRP A 321 -20.35 17.60 -10.31
C TRP A 321 -18.99 16.94 -10.18
N SER A 322 -18.41 16.49 -11.30
CA SER A 322 -17.04 15.94 -11.38
C SER A 322 -15.92 16.95 -11.09
N ASP A 323 -16.24 18.25 -10.99
CA ASP A 323 -15.26 19.29 -10.66
C ASP A 323 -14.99 19.39 -9.16
N PHE A 324 -15.77 18.67 -8.34
CA PHE A 324 -15.66 18.67 -6.89
C PHE A 324 -15.10 17.34 -6.39
N ALA A 325 -14.20 17.42 -5.41
CA ALA A 325 -13.68 16.24 -4.72
C ALA A 325 -13.62 16.51 -3.21
N ILE A 326 -14.00 15.52 -2.42
CA ILE A 326 -13.80 15.48 -0.96
C ILE A 326 -12.76 14.45 -0.65
N LEU A 327 -11.64 14.85 -0.04
CA LEU A 327 -10.58 13.97 0.41
C LEU A 327 -10.70 13.80 1.93
N ALA A 328 -10.76 12.56 2.38
CA ALA A 328 -10.85 12.23 3.80
C ALA A 328 -9.70 11.30 4.23
N ARG A 329 -9.32 11.36 5.50
CA ARG A 329 -8.24 10.54 6.05
C ARG A 329 -8.59 9.05 6.11
N SER A 330 -9.87 8.73 6.29
CA SER A 330 -10.36 7.35 6.38
C SER A 330 -11.62 7.14 5.54
N ASN A 331 -11.88 5.89 5.17
CA ASN A 331 -13.10 5.51 4.47
C ASN A 331 -14.36 5.78 5.30
N ASP A 332 -14.28 5.60 6.62
CA ASP A 332 -15.42 5.83 7.51
C ASP A 332 -15.83 7.31 7.52
N THR A 333 -14.85 8.22 7.56
CA THR A 333 -15.11 9.66 7.44
C THR A 333 -15.69 9.99 6.06
N ALA A 334 -15.15 9.44 4.99
CA ALA A 334 -15.66 9.66 3.63
C ALA A 334 -17.12 9.17 3.47
N ASP A 335 -17.49 8.07 4.12
CA ASP A 335 -18.83 7.51 4.08
C ASP A 335 -19.89 8.45 4.68
N LEU A 336 -19.52 9.21 5.69
CA LEU A 336 -20.39 10.21 6.29
C LEU A 336 -20.73 11.33 5.29
N PHE A 337 -19.73 11.79 4.52
CA PHE A 337 -19.96 12.74 3.44
C PHE A 337 -20.84 12.16 2.33
N VAL A 338 -20.64 10.91 1.93
CA VAL A 338 -21.49 10.23 0.94
C VAL A 338 -22.95 10.22 1.38
N LYS A 339 -23.21 9.90 2.65
CA LYS A 339 -24.58 9.91 3.22
C LYS A 339 -25.19 11.31 3.20
N GLU A 340 -24.43 12.33 3.62
CA GLU A 340 -24.92 13.71 3.65
C GLU A 340 -25.18 14.26 2.24
N LEU A 341 -24.29 14.02 1.28
CA LEU A 341 -24.48 14.41 -0.12
C LEU A 341 -25.71 13.73 -0.72
N SER A 342 -25.87 12.42 -0.48
CA SER A 342 -27.05 11.66 -0.94
C SER A 342 -28.34 12.16 -0.33
N ARG A 343 -28.35 12.48 0.98
CA ARG A 343 -29.50 13.07 1.67
C ARG A 343 -29.95 14.40 1.07
N ARG A 344 -28.99 15.18 0.54
CA ARG A 344 -29.26 16.47 -0.13
C ARG A 344 -29.51 16.34 -1.64
N GLY A 345 -29.52 15.12 -2.19
CA GLY A 345 -29.69 14.88 -3.62
C GLY A 345 -28.51 15.32 -4.48
N ILE A 346 -27.32 15.48 -3.90
CA ILE A 346 -26.10 15.85 -4.61
C ILE A 346 -25.49 14.57 -5.21
N PRO A 347 -25.34 14.47 -6.56
CA PRO A 347 -24.70 13.33 -7.20
C PRO A 347 -23.28 13.14 -6.67
N ASN A 348 -22.95 11.91 -6.28
CA ASN A 348 -21.64 11.61 -5.73
C ASN A 348 -21.18 10.20 -6.12
N GLN A 349 -19.86 10.00 -6.15
CA GLN A 349 -19.22 8.70 -6.39
C GLN A 349 -18.16 8.48 -5.31
N PHE A 350 -18.31 7.40 -4.55
CA PHE A 350 -17.31 6.99 -3.59
C PHE A 350 -16.23 6.16 -4.27
N VAL A 351 -15.02 6.71 -4.34
CA VAL A 351 -13.85 6.02 -4.91
C VAL A 351 -13.12 5.29 -3.80
N SER A 352 -13.53 4.05 -3.54
CA SER A 352 -12.88 3.16 -2.58
C SER A 352 -12.91 1.72 -3.09
N LEU A 353 -11.92 0.93 -2.70
CA LEU A 353 -11.93 -0.52 -2.83
C LEU A 353 -12.86 -1.15 -1.78
N ARG A 354 -14.05 -0.59 -1.56
CA ARG A 354 -15.08 -1.28 -0.78
C ARG A 354 -15.48 -2.51 -1.55
N GLY A 355 -15.02 -3.64 -1.06
CA GLY A 355 -15.28 -4.93 -1.65
C GLY A 355 -16.76 -5.30 -1.65
N LEU A 356 -17.06 -6.45 -2.20
CA LEU A 356 -18.39 -7.05 -2.33
C LEU A 356 -19.22 -6.94 -1.04
N TYR A 357 -18.60 -7.10 0.13
CA TYR A 357 -19.25 -7.14 1.44
C TYR A 357 -19.91 -5.83 1.92
N TYR A 358 -19.66 -4.70 1.24
CA TYR A 358 -20.32 -3.42 1.55
C TYR A 358 -21.51 -3.11 0.64
N LYS A 359 -21.75 -3.94 -0.39
CA LYS A 359 -22.94 -3.75 -1.22
C LYS A 359 -24.21 -4.06 -0.43
N PRO A 360 -25.26 -3.21 -0.53
CA PRO A 360 -26.50 -3.38 0.24
C PRO A 360 -27.05 -4.81 0.16
N ILE A 361 -27.15 -5.37 -1.04
CA ILE A 361 -27.65 -6.72 -1.24
C ILE A 361 -26.81 -7.80 -0.54
N ILE A 362 -25.50 -7.62 -0.47
CA ILE A 362 -24.62 -8.56 0.23
C ILE A 362 -24.78 -8.42 1.74
N LEU A 363 -24.92 -7.19 2.23
CA LEU A 363 -25.22 -6.94 3.64
C LEU A 363 -26.58 -7.52 4.04
N ASP A 364 -27.57 -7.51 3.15
CA ASP A 364 -28.86 -8.15 3.34
C ASP A 364 -28.72 -9.67 3.44
N CYS A 365 -27.98 -10.29 2.52
CA CYS A 365 -27.67 -11.71 2.59
C CYS A 365 -26.90 -12.08 3.87
N LEU A 366 -25.91 -11.28 4.26
CA LEU A 366 -25.15 -11.51 5.49
C LEU A 366 -26.03 -11.36 6.75
N ALA A 367 -26.92 -10.38 6.77
CA ALA A 367 -27.87 -10.21 7.86
C ALA A 367 -28.80 -11.45 8.00
N TYR A 368 -29.29 -11.94 6.86
CA TYR A 368 -30.08 -13.17 6.85
C TYR A 368 -29.30 -14.38 7.37
N LEU A 369 -28.06 -14.59 6.91
CA LEU A 369 -27.20 -15.67 7.38
C LEU A 369 -26.86 -15.56 8.88
N ARG A 370 -26.64 -14.33 9.37
CA ARG A 370 -26.42 -14.09 10.81
C ARG A 370 -27.63 -14.47 11.66
N LEU A 371 -28.84 -14.21 11.18
CA LEU A 371 -30.06 -14.63 11.87
C LEU A 371 -30.22 -16.15 11.91
N LEU A 372 -29.76 -16.87 10.89
CA LEU A 372 -29.76 -18.33 10.90
C LEU A 372 -28.78 -18.88 11.94
N ASP A 373 -27.66 -18.20 12.18
CA ASP A 373 -26.68 -18.56 13.19
C ASP A 373 -27.10 -18.12 14.60
N ASN A 374 -27.61 -16.88 14.72
CA ASN A 374 -28.08 -16.33 15.98
C ASN A 374 -29.33 -15.45 15.78
N TYR A 375 -30.52 -15.99 16.03
CA TYR A 375 -31.80 -15.31 15.84
C TYR A 375 -32.05 -14.16 16.85
N HIS A 376 -31.22 -14.00 17.87
CA HIS A 376 -31.31 -12.90 18.85
C HIS A 376 -30.53 -11.65 18.39
N GLU A 377 -29.90 -11.63 17.23
CA GLU A 377 -29.15 -10.48 16.76
C GLU A 377 -30.08 -9.40 16.21
N SER A 378 -30.45 -8.41 17.06
CA SER A 378 -31.43 -7.39 16.78
C SER A 378 -31.12 -6.54 15.54
N SER A 379 -29.84 -6.23 15.27
CA SER A 379 -29.44 -5.43 14.09
C SER A 379 -29.64 -6.20 12.78
N ALA A 380 -29.36 -7.48 12.78
CA ALA A 380 -29.59 -8.36 11.63
C ALA A 380 -31.09 -8.58 11.41
N LEU A 381 -31.85 -8.79 12.50
CA LEU A 381 -33.30 -8.92 12.44
C LEU A 381 -33.93 -7.66 11.85
N PHE A 382 -33.62 -6.47 12.39
CA PHE A 382 -34.14 -5.20 11.88
C PHE A 382 -33.86 -5.03 10.38
N ARG A 383 -32.62 -5.36 9.93
CA ARG A 383 -32.27 -5.25 8.51
C ARG A 383 -33.11 -6.19 7.65
N VAL A 384 -33.28 -7.45 8.05
CA VAL A 384 -34.04 -8.46 7.29
C VAL A 384 -35.53 -8.10 7.22
N LEU A 385 -36.11 -7.64 8.31
CA LEU A 385 -37.53 -7.22 8.35
C LEU A 385 -37.84 -6.00 7.47
N ASN A 386 -36.83 -5.19 7.16
CA ASN A 386 -36.96 -4.06 6.23
C ASN A 386 -36.76 -4.43 4.76
N LEU A 387 -36.45 -5.68 4.42
CA LEU A 387 -36.38 -6.12 3.03
C LEU A 387 -37.76 -6.15 2.37
N GLU A 388 -37.79 -5.83 1.06
CA GLU A 388 -39.04 -5.79 0.27
C GLU A 388 -39.98 -6.98 0.48
N PRO A 389 -39.54 -8.24 0.59
CA PRO A 389 -40.44 -9.36 0.83
C PRO A 389 -41.19 -9.30 2.17
N PHE A 390 -40.61 -8.67 3.17
CA PHE A 390 -41.18 -8.60 4.54
C PHE A 390 -41.78 -7.23 4.84
N LYS A 391 -41.05 -6.16 4.55
CA LYS A 391 -41.42 -4.73 4.69
C LYS A 391 -42.35 -4.41 5.88
N ILE A 392 -41.92 -4.86 7.06
CA ILE A 392 -42.69 -4.62 8.30
C ILE A 392 -42.55 -3.15 8.68
N SER A 393 -43.66 -2.54 9.06
CA SER A 393 -43.72 -1.15 9.54
C SER A 393 -42.85 -0.94 10.79
N HIS A 394 -42.20 0.22 10.89
CA HIS A 394 -41.44 0.59 12.09
C HIS A 394 -42.31 0.74 13.36
N ALA A 395 -43.64 0.73 13.20
CA ALA A 395 -44.59 0.83 14.30
C ALA A 395 -45.01 -0.55 14.84
N ASP A 396 -44.73 -1.61 14.14
CA ASP A 396 -45.01 -3.01 14.48
C ASP A 396 -43.72 -3.72 14.98
#